data_49ecd3c5cca0da37511ddce9233381a5
#
_entry.id   49ecd3c5cca0da37511ddce9233381a5
#
_cell.length_a   1.000
_cell.length_b   1.000
_cell.length_c   1.000
_cell.angle_alpha   90.00
_cell.angle_beta   90.00
_cell.angle_gamma   90.00
#
_symmetry.space_group_name_H-M   'P 1'
#
loop_
_entity.id
_entity.type
_entity.pdbx_description
1 polymer ?
#
loop_
_entity_poly.entity_id
_entity_poly.type
_entity_poly.pdbx_seq_one_letter_code
_entity_poly.pdbx_strand_id
1 'polypeptide(L)'
;MQDADRLARMFKALSVDTRVKIVQLLNGRALCVNSLAARLDITPAAVSQHLRILRDINLLKSDKRGNYVHYTIDQDTLELWHKATAELLKS
;
A
#
# COMPACT_ATOMS: atom_id res chain seq x y z
N MET A 1 -22.24 4.23 0.19
CA MET A 1 -21.97 4.59 -1.22
C MET A 1 -20.50 4.94 -1.37
N GLN A 2 -19.93 4.52 -2.42
CA GLN A 2 -18.53 4.84 -2.62
C GLN A 2 -18.40 6.08 -3.49
N ASP A 3 -17.58 6.96 -3.01
CA ASP A 3 -17.23 8.16 -3.72
C ASP A 3 -16.34 7.77 -4.91
N ALA A 4 -16.75 8.14 -6.13
CA ALA A 4 -16.00 7.84 -7.34
C ALA A 4 -14.57 8.40 -7.29
N ASP A 5 -14.39 9.60 -6.71
CA ASP A 5 -13.06 10.20 -6.59
C ASP A 5 -12.15 9.37 -5.68
N ARG A 6 -12.68 8.83 -4.60
CA ARG A 6 -11.90 8.01 -3.67
C ARG A 6 -11.49 6.70 -4.32
N LEU A 7 -12.43 6.06 -5.01
CA LEU A 7 -12.12 4.82 -5.75
C LEU A 7 -11.07 5.08 -6.82
N ALA A 8 -11.21 6.16 -7.57
CA ALA A 8 -10.25 6.50 -8.63
C ALA A 8 -8.86 6.74 -8.05
N ARG A 9 -8.74 7.42 -6.90
CA ARG A 9 -7.46 7.62 -6.25
C ARG A 9 -6.83 6.30 -5.79
N MET A 10 -7.64 5.39 -5.29
CA MET A 10 -7.18 4.07 -4.91
C MET A 10 -6.61 3.33 -6.12
N PHE A 11 -7.36 3.26 -7.20
CA PHE A 11 -6.91 2.58 -8.41
C PHE A 11 -5.68 3.26 -9.00
N LYS A 12 -5.63 4.58 -8.98
CA LYS A 12 -4.46 5.32 -9.46
C LYS A 12 -3.21 4.98 -8.68
N ALA A 13 -3.32 4.92 -7.35
CA ALA A 13 -2.19 4.55 -6.49
C ALA A 13 -1.70 3.13 -6.80
N LEU A 14 -2.58 2.22 -7.15
CA LEU A 14 -2.25 0.84 -7.47
C LEU A 14 -1.98 0.61 -8.96
N SER A 15 -1.96 1.65 -9.78
CA SER A 15 -1.73 1.50 -11.22
C SER A 15 -0.26 1.36 -11.59
N VAL A 16 0.64 1.40 -10.61
CA VAL A 16 2.09 1.24 -10.80
C VAL A 16 2.48 -0.13 -10.27
N ASP A 17 3.12 -0.94 -11.10
CA ASP A 17 3.41 -2.34 -10.75
C ASP A 17 4.28 -2.46 -9.49
N THR A 18 5.24 -1.56 -9.30
CA THR A 18 6.06 -1.57 -8.08
C THR A 18 5.23 -1.41 -6.83
N ARG A 19 4.19 -0.58 -6.87
CA ARG A 19 3.30 -0.41 -5.71
C ARG A 19 2.47 -1.65 -5.45
N VAL A 20 2.01 -2.31 -6.49
CA VAL A 20 1.32 -3.60 -6.33
C VAL A 20 2.26 -4.62 -5.69
N LYS A 21 3.51 -4.68 -6.14
CA LYS A 21 4.51 -5.59 -5.55
C LYS A 21 4.75 -5.29 -4.07
N ILE A 22 4.80 -4.01 -3.70
CA ILE A 22 4.94 -3.63 -2.29
C ILE A 22 3.77 -4.15 -1.47
N VAL A 23 2.56 -3.96 -1.94
CA VAL A 23 1.37 -4.46 -1.24
C VAL A 23 1.43 -5.98 -1.10
N GLN A 24 1.82 -6.69 -2.16
CA GLN A 24 1.97 -8.14 -2.11
C GLN A 24 3.02 -8.56 -1.07
N LEU A 25 4.15 -7.85 -1.01
CA LEU A 25 5.21 -8.16 -0.05
C LEU A 25 4.80 -7.89 1.39
N LEU A 26 3.94 -6.89 1.61
CA LEU A 26 3.47 -6.53 2.95
C LEU A 26 2.25 -7.34 3.39
N ASN A 27 1.77 -8.24 2.55
CA ASN A 27 0.63 -9.08 2.91
C ASN A 27 1.05 -10.06 4.01
N GLY A 28 0.50 -9.86 5.21
CA GLY A 28 0.76 -10.72 6.35
C GLY A 28 2.12 -10.51 7.03
N ARG A 29 2.83 -9.43 6.71
CA ARG A 29 4.12 -9.16 7.35
C ARG A 29 4.44 -7.67 7.39
N ALA A 30 5.41 -7.32 8.23
CA ALA A 30 5.94 -5.98 8.35
C ALA A 30 7.35 -5.94 7.76
N LEU A 31 7.64 -4.95 6.92
CA LEU A 31 8.96 -4.79 6.31
C LEU A 31 9.39 -3.33 6.39
N CYS A 32 10.69 -3.11 6.55
CA CYS A 32 11.28 -1.78 6.51
C CYS A 32 11.66 -1.39 5.07
N VAL A 33 11.99 -0.11 4.87
CA VAL A 33 12.36 0.41 3.54
C VAL A 33 13.51 -0.39 2.93
N ASN A 34 14.56 -0.65 3.70
CA ASN A 34 15.73 -1.35 3.18
C ASN A 34 15.40 -2.76 2.74
N SER A 35 14.55 -3.46 3.49
CA SER A 35 14.12 -4.81 3.11
C SER A 35 13.32 -4.78 1.82
N LEU A 36 12.40 -3.83 1.68
CA LEU A 36 11.63 -3.68 0.45
C LEU A 36 12.53 -3.35 -0.74
N ALA A 37 13.48 -2.43 -0.55
CA ALA A 37 14.41 -2.03 -1.60
C ALA A 37 15.22 -3.23 -2.11
N ALA A 38 15.73 -4.04 -1.19
CA ALA A 38 16.50 -5.23 -1.55
C ALA A 38 15.65 -6.23 -2.32
N ARG A 39 14.42 -6.48 -1.87
CA ARG A 39 13.54 -7.46 -2.50
C ARG A 39 13.07 -7.01 -3.88
N LEU A 40 12.94 -5.70 -4.09
CA LEU A 40 12.45 -5.14 -5.35
C LEU A 40 13.57 -4.72 -6.29
N ASP A 41 14.80 -4.76 -5.81
CA ASP A 41 15.99 -4.33 -6.57
C ASP A 41 15.84 -2.89 -7.07
N ILE A 42 15.42 -2.01 -6.17
CA ILE A 42 15.32 -0.57 -6.42
C ILE A 42 15.93 0.17 -5.23
N THR A 43 16.12 1.48 -5.39
CA THR A 43 16.75 2.28 -4.32
C THR A 43 15.79 2.48 -3.15
N PRO A 44 16.33 2.65 -1.92
CA PRO A 44 15.48 3.02 -0.78
C PRO A 44 14.71 4.32 -1.00
N ALA A 45 15.28 5.28 -1.72
CA ALA A 45 14.59 6.53 -2.03
C ALA A 45 13.36 6.29 -2.89
N ALA A 46 13.46 5.40 -3.88
CA ALA A 46 12.32 5.04 -4.72
C ALA A 46 11.24 4.35 -3.91
N VAL A 47 11.63 3.42 -3.03
CA VAL A 47 10.69 2.74 -2.14
C VAL A 47 9.96 3.76 -1.26
N SER A 48 10.69 4.70 -0.67
CA SER A 48 10.09 5.71 0.20
C SER A 48 9.03 6.54 -0.52
N GLN A 49 9.25 6.86 -1.79
CA GLN A 49 8.27 7.59 -2.59
C GLN A 49 7.00 6.79 -2.83
N HIS A 50 7.15 5.52 -3.16
CA HIS A 50 6.00 4.63 -3.33
C HIS A 50 5.23 4.43 -2.02
N LEU A 51 5.94 4.27 -0.91
CA LEU A 51 5.31 4.12 0.40
C LEU A 51 4.52 5.36 0.78
N ARG A 52 5.03 6.55 0.47
CA ARG A 52 4.34 7.80 0.76
C ARG A 52 2.98 7.84 0.07
N ILE A 53 2.93 7.48 -1.21
CA ILE A 53 1.69 7.49 -1.97
C ILE A 53 0.70 6.49 -1.38
N LEU A 54 1.16 5.29 -1.02
CA LEU A 54 0.30 4.28 -0.42
C LEU A 54 -0.19 4.68 0.98
N ARG A 55 0.64 5.41 1.74
CA ARG A 55 0.21 5.95 3.03
C ARG A 55 -0.81 7.07 2.88
N ASP A 56 -0.65 7.91 1.86
CA ASP A 56 -1.57 9.04 1.63
C ASP A 56 -3.00 8.58 1.38
N ILE A 57 -3.18 7.38 0.86
CA ILE A 57 -4.50 6.78 0.67
C ILE A 57 -4.89 5.84 1.81
N ASN A 58 -4.15 5.90 2.92
CA ASN A 58 -4.41 5.14 4.15
C ASN A 58 -4.31 3.62 4.01
N LEU A 59 -3.66 3.12 2.96
CA LEU A 59 -3.51 1.67 2.79
C LEU A 59 -2.44 1.10 3.70
N LEU A 60 -1.43 1.89 4.06
CA LEU A 60 -0.31 1.44 4.87
C LEU A 60 -0.28 2.15 6.20
N LYS A 61 0.20 1.42 7.21
CA LYS A 61 0.56 1.94 8.52
C LYS A 61 2.06 1.80 8.71
N SER A 62 2.63 2.65 9.55
CA SER A 62 4.02 2.54 9.92
C SER A 62 4.14 2.37 11.42
N ASP A 63 5.16 1.62 11.85
CA ASP A 63 5.42 1.33 13.25
C ASP A 63 6.93 1.35 13.46
N LYS A 64 7.39 2.16 14.41
CA LYS A 64 8.81 2.24 14.70
C LYS A 64 9.20 1.09 15.64
N ARG A 65 10.17 0.30 15.22
CA ARG A 65 10.71 -0.82 15.99
C ARG A 65 12.21 -0.63 16.12
N GLY A 66 12.66 -0.21 17.31
CA GLY A 66 14.04 0.14 17.51
C GLY A 66 14.43 1.34 16.64
N ASN A 67 15.44 1.16 15.79
CA ASN A 67 15.91 2.20 14.88
C ASN A 67 15.26 2.14 13.50
N TYR A 68 14.32 1.21 13.29
CA TYR A 68 13.73 1.00 11.99
C TYR A 68 12.24 1.26 12.02
N VAL A 69 11.73 1.84 10.91
CA VAL A 69 10.30 1.98 10.69
C VAL A 69 9.86 0.81 9.83
N HIS A 70 8.88 0.07 10.32
CA HIS A 70 8.28 -1.05 9.59
C HIS A 70 6.92 -0.64 9.05
N TYR A 71 6.58 -1.14 7.89
CA TYR A 71 5.33 -0.85 7.21
C TYR A 71 4.48 -2.10 7.16
N THR A 72 3.19 -1.92 7.37
CA THR A 72 2.19 -2.98 7.29
C THR A 72 0.99 -2.46 6.54
N ILE A 73 0.15 -3.38 6.06
CA ILE A 73 -1.12 -3.02 5.46
C ILE A 73 -2.11 -2.64 6.56
N ASP A 74 -2.82 -1.54 6.35
CA ASP A 74 -3.97 -1.19 7.19
C ASP A 74 -5.13 -2.09 6.78
N GLN A 75 -5.41 -3.09 7.61
CA GLN A 75 -6.40 -4.11 7.28
C GLN A 75 -7.82 -3.55 7.20
N ASP A 76 -8.13 -2.53 7.99
CA ASP A 76 -9.46 -1.90 7.93
C ASP A 76 -9.68 -1.21 6.60
N THR A 77 -8.66 -0.48 6.13
CA THR A 77 -8.72 0.17 4.83
C THR A 77 -8.82 -0.85 3.70
N LEU A 78 -8.02 -1.92 3.78
CA LEU A 78 -8.07 -2.98 2.78
C LEU A 78 -9.45 -3.60 2.70
N GLU A 79 -10.09 -3.84 3.83
CA GLU A 79 -11.44 -4.40 3.87
C GLU A 79 -12.45 -3.46 3.24
N LEU A 80 -12.36 -2.17 3.54
CA LEU A 80 -13.22 -1.17 2.90
C LEU A 80 -13.05 -1.16 1.39
N TRP A 81 -11.80 -1.25 0.91
CA TRP A 81 -11.53 -1.27 -0.52
C TRP A 81 -12.04 -2.53 -1.19
N HIS A 82 -11.91 -3.67 -0.50
CA HIS A 82 -12.42 -4.93 -1.00
C HIS A 82 -13.94 -4.83 -1.22
N LYS A 83 -14.65 -4.30 -0.24
CA LYS A 83 -16.11 -4.11 -0.35
C LYS A 83 -16.46 -3.11 -1.46
N ALA A 84 -15.74 -2.00 -1.53
CA ALA A 84 -16.00 -0.97 -2.54
C ALA A 84 -15.77 -1.51 -3.95
N THR A 85 -14.70 -2.27 -4.15
CA THR A 85 -14.37 -2.87 -5.44
C THR A 85 -15.40 -3.93 -5.83
N ALA A 86 -15.78 -4.77 -4.88
CA ALA A 86 -16.81 -5.78 -5.12
C ALA A 86 -18.14 -5.14 -5.52
N GLU A 87 -18.52 -4.05 -4.87
CA GLU A 87 -19.74 -3.32 -5.20
C GLU A 87 -19.64 -2.68 -6.58
N LEU A 88 -18.49 -2.07 -6.89
CA LEU A 88 -18.27 -1.44 -8.20
C LEU A 88 -18.38 -2.44 -9.35
N LEU A 89 -17.80 -3.62 -9.16
CA LEU A 89 -17.68 -4.63 -10.21
C LEU A 89 -18.83 -5.64 -10.21
N LYS A 90 -19.81 -5.42 -9.37
CA LYS A 90 -20.98 -6.27 -9.31
C LYS A 90 -21.78 -6.12 -10.60
N SER A 91 -22.08 -7.22 -11.20
CA SER A 91 -22.86 -7.26 -12.45
C SER A 91 -24.33 -7.53 -12.20
#